data_4c45431e5e1bd1bf5e62947313dadae5
#
_entry.id   4c45431e5e1bd1bf5e62947313dadae5
#
_cell.length_a   1.000
_cell.length_b   1.000
_cell.length_c   1.000
_cell.angle_alpha   90.00
_cell.angle_beta   90.00
_cell.angle_gamma   90.00
#
_symmetry.space_group_name_H-M   'P 1'
#
loop_
_entity.id
_entity.type
_entity.pdbx_description
1 polymer ?
#
loop_
_entity_poly.entity_id
_entity_poly.type
_entity_poly.pdbx_seq_one_letter_code
_entity_poly.pdbx_strand_id
1 'polypeptide(L)'
;KDREKSAAGIIALNKQKAASPDERYAVFSAVNIIWATGGEAGMYQASVYPVSQTGGMGVLLEAGAVAKNLTESQFGIASVKHRWNLSGTFQQCLPRYLSAEQDGSHEREFLNDYFDTPRQLLTAIFLKGYQWPFDPRKVEGQGSSLIDLLVYQETVLKGRRVFLDFMHNPSPLVEGGNVSFRYLAGEAREYLENSRALLDTPYERLKHMNPSAIEVYSSHHIDLSGEYLEIAVCAQHNNGGIGGNQWWESNIRHLFAVGEVNGSHGIYRPGGSALNAGQVGAIRASQYIVKRYGGEPCSREQFLSRHMKEVEEETAFGERVLRGSEGCMTDVAGQRRLLGIRMTKY
;
A
#
# COMPACT_ATOMS: atom_id res chain seq x y z
N LYS A 1 -19.83 -28.05 -20.84
CA LYS A 1 -18.53 -28.33 -20.15
C LYS A 1 -17.60 -27.22 -20.55
N ASP A 2 -17.33 -26.28 -19.65
CA ASP A 2 -16.34 -25.23 -19.87
C ASP A 2 -14.98 -25.88 -20.11
N ARG A 3 -14.35 -25.51 -21.23
CA ARG A 3 -12.96 -25.96 -21.48
C ARG A 3 -12.08 -25.36 -20.39
N GLU A 4 -11.31 -26.19 -19.74
CA GLU A 4 -10.33 -25.77 -18.76
C GLU A 4 -9.35 -24.78 -19.42
N LYS A 5 -9.31 -23.53 -18.97
CA LYS A 5 -8.41 -22.51 -19.51
C LYS A 5 -6.98 -22.79 -19.08
N SER A 6 -6.04 -22.54 -19.98
CA SER A 6 -4.60 -22.70 -19.72
C SER A 6 -3.84 -21.51 -20.26
N ALA A 7 -2.91 -20.98 -19.47
CA ALA A 7 -2.00 -19.94 -19.93
C ALA A 7 -0.92 -20.54 -20.85
N ALA A 8 -0.60 -19.86 -21.92
CA ALA A 8 0.39 -20.30 -22.91
C ALA A 8 1.48 -19.24 -23.18
N GLY A 9 1.24 -17.99 -22.77
CA GLY A 9 2.16 -16.90 -23.03
C GLY A 9 1.62 -15.55 -22.57
N ILE A 10 2.37 -14.51 -22.88
CA ILE A 10 2.03 -13.10 -22.56
C ILE A 10 2.26 -12.25 -23.80
N ILE A 11 1.35 -11.32 -24.07
CA ILE A 11 1.53 -10.24 -25.03
C ILE A 11 1.88 -8.97 -24.24
N ALA A 12 2.99 -8.33 -24.60
CA ALA A 12 3.49 -7.14 -23.94
C ALA A 12 3.70 -5.98 -24.91
N LEU A 13 3.44 -4.76 -24.46
CA LEU A 13 3.76 -3.55 -25.19
C LEU A 13 5.25 -3.20 -24.98
N ASN A 14 6.01 -3.11 -26.08
CA ASN A 14 7.38 -2.63 -26.06
C ASN A 14 7.40 -1.09 -26.01
N LYS A 15 7.61 -0.52 -24.84
CA LYS A 15 7.59 0.93 -24.61
C LYS A 15 8.62 1.68 -25.45
N GLN A 16 9.78 1.10 -25.73
CA GLN A 16 10.84 1.73 -26.53
C GLN A 16 10.48 1.76 -28.01
N LYS A 17 9.64 0.85 -28.47
CA LYS A 17 9.22 0.69 -29.84
C LYS A 17 7.73 0.97 -30.06
N ALA A 18 7.09 1.64 -29.12
CA ALA A 18 5.63 1.89 -29.14
C ALA A 18 5.17 2.65 -30.40
N ALA A 19 6.02 3.48 -30.98
CA ALA A 19 5.72 4.22 -32.21
C ALA A 19 5.81 3.35 -33.49
N SER A 20 6.45 2.17 -33.44
CA SER A 20 6.62 1.29 -34.60
C SER A 20 5.52 0.22 -34.60
N PRO A 21 4.56 0.20 -35.55
CA PRO A 21 3.50 -0.79 -35.60
C PRO A 21 3.99 -2.24 -35.58
N ASP A 22 5.06 -2.51 -36.28
CA ASP A 22 5.59 -3.88 -36.45
C ASP A 22 6.39 -4.39 -35.24
N GLU A 23 6.85 -3.49 -34.35
CA GLU A 23 7.74 -3.83 -33.23
C GLU A 23 7.16 -3.48 -31.86
N ARG A 24 5.96 -2.86 -31.81
CA ARG A 24 5.36 -2.41 -30.55
C ARG A 24 4.86 -3.52 -29.65
N TYR A 25 4.56 -4.68 -30.21
CA TYR A 25 4.12 -5.85 -29.43
C TYR A 25 5.21 -6.92 -29.42
N ALA A 26 5.42 -7.48 -28.23
CA ALA A 26 6.26 -8.65 -28.04
C ALA A 26 5.40 -9.79 -27.47
N VAL A 27 5.53 -10.97 -28.05
CA VAL A 27 4.81 -12.17 -27.62
C VAL A 27 5.81 -13.15 -27.01
N PHE A 28 5.52 -13.56 -25.79
CA PHE A 28 6.34 -14.52 -25.04
C PHE A 28 5.57 -15.83 -24.88
N SER A 29 6.11 -16.91 -25.47
CA SER A 29 5.63 -18.27 -25.20
C SER A 29 6.22 -18.77 -23.88
N ALA A 30 5.39 -19.36 -23.00
CA ALA A 30 5.82 -19.89 -21.73
C ALA A 30 5.01 -21.12 -21.33
N VAL A 31 5.66 -22.11 -20.71
CA VAL A 31 4.97 -23.26 -20.11
C VAL A 31 4.21 -22.84 -18.86
N ASN A 32 4.78 -21.96 -18.06
CA ASN A 32 4.19 -21.46 -16.83
C ASN A 32 4.38 -19.96 -16.72
N ILE A 33 3.40 -19.28 -16.14
CA ILE A 33 3.45 -17.85 -15.87
C ILE A 33 3.35 -17.63 -14.37
N ILE A 34 4.34 -16.95 -13.80
CA ILE A 34 4.31 -16.47 -12.42
C ILE A 34 3.99 -14.98 -12.45
N TRP A 35 2.82 -14.60 -11.90
CA TRP A 35 2.35 -13.25 -11.84
C TRP A 35 2.60 -12.69 -10.44
N ALA A 36 3.47 -11.69 -10.31
CA ALA A 36 3.95 -11.16 -9.04
C ALA A 36 3.96 -9.62 -9.05
N THR A 37 2.88 -9.01 -9.54
CA THR A 37 2.79 -7.56 -9.75
C THR A 37 2.43 -6.74 -8.51
N GLY A 38 2.25 -7.40 -7.36
CA GLY A 38 1.76 -6.73 -6.15
C GLY A 38 0.26 -6.48 -6.18
N GLY A 39 -0.24 -5.81 -5.15
CA GLY A 39 -1.66 -5.50 -4.98
C GLY A 39 -2.09 -4.21 -5.67
N GLU A 40 -3.40 -3.96 -5.64
CA GLU A 40 -4.07 -2.85 -6.35
C GLU A 40 -4.26 -1.59 -5.48
N ALA A 41 -3.57 -1.48 -4.34
CA ALA A 41 -3.75 -0.32 -3.45
C ALA A 41 -3.38 1.03 -4.10
N GLY A 42 -2.64 1.00 -5.21
CA GLY A 42 -2.38 2.18 -6.03
C GLY A 42 -3.60 2.79 -6.71
N MET A 43 -4.77 2.12 -6.69
CA MET A 43 -6.03 2.65 -7.22
C MET A 43 -6.68 3.71 -6.30
N TYR A 44 -6.34 3.73 -5.01
CA TYR A 44 -6.89 4.71 -4.07
C TYR A 44 -6.16 6.06 -4.19
N GLN A 45 -6.86 7.16 -3.87
CA GLN A 45 -6.28 8.50 -3.92
C GLN A 45 -5.07 8.64 -3.00
N ALA A 46 -5.21 8.18 -1.76
CA ALA A 46 -4.14 8.10 -0.78
C ALA A 46 -3.64 6.66 -0.65
N SER A 47 -2.37 6.43 -0.91
CA SER A 47 -1.75 5.11 -0.93
C SER A 47 -0.27 5.20 -0.59
N VAL A 48 0.26 4.19 0.11
CA VAL A 48 1.71 4.07 0.34
C VAL A 48 2.46 3.54 -0.88
N TYR A 49 1.75 3.01 -1.88
CA TYR A 49 2.40 2.46 -3.06
C TYR A 49 3.03 3.58 -3.89
N PRO A 50 4.22 3.35 -4.46
CA PRO A 50 4.81 4.28 -5.41
C PRO A 50 3.84 4.61 -6.55
N VAL A 51 3.92 5.82 -7.09
CA VAL A 51 3.06 6.23 -8.23
C VAL A 51 3.22 5.31 -9.44
N SER A 52 4.39 4.70 -9.58
CA SER A 52 4.70 3.72 -10.62
C SER A 52 4.01 2.35 -10.41
N GLN A 53 3.56 2.04 -9.19
CA GLN A 53 2.84 0.81 -8.88
C GLN A 53 1.39 0.95 -9.32
N THR A 54 1.06 0.38 -10.46
CA THR A 54 -0.29 0.46 -11.05
C THR A 54 -1.09 -0.82 -10.89
N GLY A 55 -0.48 -1.84 -10.25
CA GLY A 55 -1.06 -3.18 -10.19
C GLY A 55 -0.94 -3.94 -11.50
N GLY A 56 -1.63 -5.04 -11.60
CA GLY A 56 -1.61 -5.90 -12.80
C GLY A 56 -2.68 -6.97 -12.75
N MET A 57 -3.54 -6.94 -11.74
CA MET A 57 -4.60 -7.93 -11.56
C MET A 57 -5.66 -7.85 -12.66
N GLY A 58 -5.94 -6.65 -13.21
CA GLY A 58 -6.91 -6.44 -14.27
C GLY A 58 -6.67 -7.33 -15.49
N VAL A 59 -5.42 -7.50 -15.91
CA VAL A 59 -5.05 -8.38 -17.02
C VAL A 59 -5.46 -9.83 -16.76
N LEU A 60 -5.29 -10.31 -15.52
CA LEU A 60 -5.67 -11.66 -15.14
C LEU A 60 -7.19 -11.84 -15.08
N LEU A 61 -7.92 -10.82 -14.62
CA LEU A 61 -9.39 -10.83 -14.59
C LEU A 61 -9.96 -10.85 -15.99
N GLU A 62 -9.42 -10.09 -16.93
CA GLU A 62 -9.79 -10.11 -18.36
C GLU A 62 -9.53 -11.50 -18.98
N ALA A 63 -8.43 -12.14 -18.62
CA ALA A 63 -8.13 -13.52 -19.03
C ALA A 63 -9.10 -14.53 -18.40
N GLY A 64 -9.91 -14.13 -17.41
CA GLY A 64 -10.92 -14.96 -16.73
C GLY A 64 -10.40 -15.62 -15.45
N ALA A 65 -9.36 -15.09 -14.84
CA ALA A 65 -8.98 -15.52 -13.49
C ALA A 65 -10.05 -15.12 -12.48
N VAL A 66 -10.27 -15.97 -11.49
CA VAL A 66 -11.24 -15.74 -10.40
C VAL A 66 -10.53 -15.02 -9.25
N ALA A 67 -11.10 -13.93 -8.78
CA ALA A 67 -10.61 -13.19 -7.62
C ALA A 67 -11.32 -13.61 -6.33
N LYS A 68 -10.69 -13.32 -5.18
CA LYS A 68 -11.21 -13.55 -3.82
C LYS A 68 -10.98 -12.32 -2.95
N ASN A 69 -11.91 -12.05 -2.04
CA ASN A 69 -11.80 -11.02 -1.01
C ASN A 69 -11.45 -9.62 -1.52
N LEU A 70 -11.92 -9.21 -2.69
CA LEU A 70 -11.58 -7.92 -3.31
C LEU A 70 -11.99 -6.70 -2.49
N THR A 71 -12.96 -6.85 -1.59
CA THR A 71 -13.39 -5.81 -0.65
C THR A 71 -12.42 -5.60 0.51
N GLU A 72 -11.48 -6.52 0.72
CA GLU A 72 -10.63 -6.54 1.88
C GLU A 72 -9.32 -5.81 1.60
N SER A 73 -9.23 -4.58 2.08
CA SER A 73 -8.03 -3.74 2.02
C SER A 73 -7.67 -3.22 3.40
N GLN A 74 -6.39 -3.00 3.63
CA GLN A 74 -5.89 -2.44 4.88
C GLN A 74 -5.48 -0.99 4.67
N PHE A 75 -5.85 -0.14 5.63
CA PHE A 75 -5.55 1.28 5.63
C PHE A 75 -4.77 1.64 6.90
N GLY A 76 -4.01 2.71 6.86
CA GLY A 76 -3.29 3.21 8.02
C GLY A 76 -2.60 4.54 7.71
N ILE A 77 -2.04 5.15 8.74
CA ILE A 77 -1.41 6.47 8.63
C ILE A 77 -0.10 6.35 7.83
N ALA A 78 0.02 7.21 6.82
CA ALA A 78 1.22 7.36 6.02
C ALA A 78 1.48 8.81 5.63
N SER A 79 2.72 9.14 5.28
CA SER A 79 3.08 10.44 4.73
C SER A 79 2.66 10.58 3.27
N VAL A 80 2.32 11.81 2.88
CA VAL A 80 1.73 12.13 1.56
C VAL A 80 2.79 12.55 0.55
N LYS A 81 3.67 13.48 0.91
CA LYS A 81 4.70 14.04 0.02
C LYS A 81 5.68 12.96 -0.45
N HIS A 82 6.20 12.19 0.48
CA HIS A 82 6.91 10.94 0.23
C HIS A 82 6.04 9.79 0.77
N ARG A 83 5.57 8.92 -0.10
CA ARG A 83 4.64 7.84 0.28
C ARG A 83 5.33 6.80 1.12
N TRP A 84 5.21 6.93 2.43
CA TRP A 84 5.86 6.06 3.39
C TRP A 84 4.96 5.77 4.58
N ASN A 85 5.04 4.56 5.03
CA ASN A 85 4.33 4.02 6.17
C ASN A 85 4.82 4.62 7.49
N LEU A 86 3.93 5.12 8.32
CA LEU A 86 4.26 5.76 9.58
C LEU A 86 3.90 4.88 10.78
N SER A 87 4.45 3.66 10.81
CA SER A 87 4.39 2.74 11.95
C SER A 87 5.69 2.72 12.75
N GLY A 88 5.77 1.90 13.79
CA GLY A 88 6.97 1.74 14.61
C GLY A 88 7.40 3.02 15.30
N THR A 89 8.67 3.30 15.24
CA THR A 89 9.30 4.43 15.93
C THR A 89 8.77 5.80 15.52
N PHE A 90 8.18 5.95 14.33
CA PHE A 90 7.51 7.19 13.94
C PHE A 90 6.35 7.59 14.87
N GLN A 91 5.69 6.61 15.48
CA GLN A 91 4.62 6.84 16.46
C GLN A 91 5.12 6.70 17.90
N GLN A 92 6.04 5.76 18.13
CA GLN A 92 6.57 5.49 19.46
C GLN A 92 7.42 6.64 20.01
N CYS A 93 7.92 7.52 19.16
CA CYS A 93 8.56 8.77 19.59
C CYS A 93 7.57 9.84 20.08
N LEU A 94 6.26 9.56 20.08
CA LEU A 94 5.18 10.44 20.51
C LEU A 94 5.18 11.79 19.76
N PRO A 95 4.97 11.79 18.43
CA PRO A 95 4.86 13.03 17.67
C PRO A 95 3.58 13.78 18.02
N ARG A 96 3.59 15.11 17.85
CA ARG A 96 2.39 15.94 17.97
C ARG A 96 1.55 15.86 16.70
N TYR A 97 0.26 15.62 16.85
CA TYR A 97 -0.70 15.56 15.75
C TYR A 97 -1.39 16.91 15.58
N LEU A 98 -1.27 17.51 14.43
CA LEU A 98 -1.83 18.81 14.09
C LEU A 98 -2.81 18.71 12.94
N SER A 99 -3.87 19.50 12.99
CA SER A 99 -4.80 19.72 11.88
C SER A 99 -4.84 21.22 11.57
N ALA A 100 -4.80 21.57 10.27
CA ALA A 100 -4.86 22.94 9.79
C ALA A 100 -5.79 23.04 8.56
N GLU A 101 -6.22 24.26 8.23
CA GLU A 101 -6.90 24.54 6.97
C GLU A 101 -5.98 24.29 5.76
N GLN A 102 -6.53 24.31 4.54
CA GLN A 102 -5.75 24.08 3.32
C GLN A 102 -4.61 25.10 3.12
N ASP A 103 -4.80 26.31 3.61
CA ASP A 103 -3.80 27.40 3.58
C ASP A 103 -2.80 27.38 4.73
N GLY A 104 -2.92 26.39 5.64
CA GLY A 104 -2.10 26.25 6.84
C GLY A 104 -2.58 27.05 8.05
N SER A 105 -3.68 27.81 7.94
CA SER A 105 -4.23 28.55 9.05
C SER A 105 -5.01 27.67 10.03
N HIS A 106 -5.39 28.21 11.20
CA HIS A 106 -6.20 27.55 12.24
C HIS A 106 -5.63 26.17 12.66
N GLU A 107 -4.32 26.16 12.89
CA GLU A 107 -3.62 24.98 13.39
C GLU A 107 -4.09 24.61 14.80
N ARG A 108 -4.29 23.31 15.04
CA ARG A 108 -4.68 22.79 16.37
C ARG A 108 -4.29 21.34 16.58
N GLU A 109 -4.08 20.98 17.84
CA GLU A 109 -3.93 19.58 18.27
C GLU A 109 -5.32 18.93 18.40
N PHE A 110 -5.87 18.44 17.30
CA PHE A 110 -7.25 17.98 17.23
C PHE A 110 -7.54 16.71 18.04
N LEU A 111 -6.53 15.88 18.31
CA LEU A 111 -6.73 14.64 19.08
C LEU A 111 -7.14 14.92 20.52
N ASN A 112 -6.74 16.06 21.10
CA ASN A 112 -7.07 16.42 22.48
C ASN A 112 -8.58 16.50 22.76
N ASP A 113 -9.39 16.73 21.71
CA ASP A 113 -10.85 16.83 21.84
C ASP A 113 -11.56 15.48 22.00
N TYR A 114 -10.85 14.37 21.77
CA TYR A 114 -11.45 13.04 21.61
C TYR A 114 -10.96 12.00 22.63
N PHE A 115 -9.95 12.34 23.42
CA PHE A 115 -9.44 11.46 24.46
C PHE A 115 -9.74 12.03 25.85
N ASP A 116 -10.31 11.22 26.73
CA ASP A 116 -10.74 11.66 28.06
C ASP A 116 -9.58 12.07 28.98
N THR A 117 -8.41 11.47 28.77
CA THR A 117 -7.23 11.73 29.58
C THR A 117 -5.94 11.84 28.78
N PRO A 118 -4.96 12.65 29.22
CA PRO A 118 -3.62 12.69 28.66
C PRO A 118 -2.96 11.32 28.53
N ARG A 119 -3.19 10.44 29.50
CA ARG A 119 -2.66 9.08 29.50
C ARG A 119 -3.21 8.25 28.35
N GLN A 120 -4.52 8.30 28.10
CA GLN A 120 -5.15 7.57 27.01
C GLN A 120 -4.62 8.06 25.65
N LEU A 121 -4.54 9.37 25.43
CA LEU A 121 -4.01 9.97 24.22
C LEU A 121 -2.57 9.50 23.94
N LEU A 122 -1.67 9.68 24.90
CA LEU A 122 -0.26 9.32 24.75
C LEU A 122 -0.09 7.81 24.52
N THR A 123 -0.88 6.99 25.21
CA THR A 123 -0.89 5.54 25.01
C THR A 123 -1.38 5.18 23.60
N ALA A 124 -2.45 5.80 23.11
CA ALA A 124 -2.98 5.53 21.78
C ALA A 124 -1.97 5.91 20.69
N ILE A 125 -1.29 7.07 20.80
CA ILE A 125 -0.22 7.46 19.86
C ILE A 125 0.91 6.43 19.88
N PHE A 126 1.41 6.05 21.06
CA PHE A 126 2.49 5.07 21.18
C PHE A 126 2.08 3.71 20.55
N LEU A 127 0.90 3.21 20.92
CA LEU A 127 0.39 1.93 20.45
C LEU A 127 0.17 1.92 18.93
N LYS A 128 -0.09 3.07 18.29
CA LYS A 128 -0.20 3.18 16.84
C LYS A 128 1.08 2.74 16.12
N GLY A 129 2.21 2.75 16.80
CA GLY A 129 3.49 2.27 16.26
C GLY A 129 3.45 0.80 15.85
N TYR A 130 2.78 -0.07 16.61
CA TYR A 130 2.72 -1.50 16.29
C TYR A 130 1.29 -2.06 16.14
N GLN A 131 0.26 -1.32 16.56
CA GLN A 131 -1.15 -1.64 16.28
C GLN A 131 -1.58 -0.99 14.95
N TRP A 132 -0.80 -1.23 13.95
CA TRP A 132 -0.96 -0.77 12.60
C TRP A 132 -1.15 -2.00 11.68
N PRO A 133 -1.97 -2.01 10.63
CA PRO A 133 -2.87 -0.95 10.15
C PRO A 133 -4.13 -0.76 10.99
N PHE A 134 -5.11 0.02 10.49
CA PHE A 134 -6.41 0.21 11.12
C PHE A 134 -7.08 -1.13 11.47
N ASP A 135 -7.55 -1.24 12.69
CA ASP A 135 -8.30 -2.38 13.20
C ASP A 135 -9.53 -1.85 13.98
N PRO A 136 -10.77 -2.12 13.52
CA PRO A 136 -11.97 -1.60 14.18
C PRO A 136 -12.08 -2.04 15.65
N ARG A 137 -11.51 -3.18 16.04
CA ARG A 137 -11.47 -3.65 17.42
C ARG A 137 -10.58 -2.80 18.32
N LYS A 138 -9.69 -1.99 17.73
CA LYS A 138 -8.78 -1.07 18.43
C LYS A 138 -9.32 0.37 18.50
N VAL A 139 -10.58 0.58 18.14
CA VAL A 139 -11.30 1.86 18.33
C VAL A 139 -11.95 1.92 19.70
N GLU A 140 -12.43 0.77 20.19
CA GLU A 140 -13.10 0.66 21.49
C GLU A 140 -12.19 1.15 22.64
N GLY A 141 -12.79 1.85 23.61
CA GLY A 141 -12.06 2.40 24.76
C GLY A 141 -11.02 3.46 24.41
N GLN A 142 -11.22 4.19 23.31
CA GLN A 142 -10.28 5.19 22.79
C GLN A 142 -8.91 4.58 22.44
N GLY A 143 -8.95 3.41 21.81
CA GLY A 143 -7.74 2.70 21.37
C GLY A 143 -7.06 3.36 20.18
N SER A 144 -5.91 2.82 19.79
CA SER A 144 -5.00 3.43 18.80
C SER A 144 -5.62 3.66 17.42
N SER A 145 -6.58 2.83 16.99
CA SER A 145 -7.23 2.97 15.68
C SER A 145 -8.31 4.07 15.66
N LEU A 146 -8.66 4.66 16.82
CA LEU A 146 -9.45 5.90 16.84
C LEU A 146 -8.68 7.03 16.12
N ILE A 147 -7.36 7.06 16.23
CA ILE A 147 -6.51 8.07 15.56
C ILE A 147 -6.69 8.00 14.03
N ASP A 148 -6.77 6.80 13.44
CA ASP A 148 -7.02 6.67 11.98
C ASP A 148 -8.35 7.31 11.58
N LEU A 149 -9.43 7.05 12.34
CA LEU A 149 -10.75 7.62 12.07
C LEU A 149 -10.75 9.15 12.21
N LEU A 150 -10.04 9.69 13.20
CA LEU A 150 -9.93 11.12 13.41
C LEU A 150 -9.10 11.81 12.32
N VAL A 151 -8.00 11.18 11.88
CA VAL A 151 -7.23 11.67 10.72
C VAL A 151 -8.08 11.63 9.45
N TYR A 152 -8.85 10.56 9.22
CA TYR A 152 -9.80 10.48 8.11
C TYR A 152 -10.88 11.57 8.20
N GLN A 153 -11.44 11.79 9.38
CA GLN A 153 -12.44 12.84 9.62
C GLN A 153 -11.88 14.23 9.27
N GLU A 154 -10.68 14.56 9.74
CA GLU A 154 -10.05 15.84 9.43
C GLU A 154 -9.74 15.98 7.94
N THR A 155 -9.13 14.96 7.31
CA THR A 155 -8.64 15.05 5.93
C THR A 155 -9.74 14.89 4.88
N VAL A 156 -10.64 13.92 5.05
CA VAL A 156 -11.65 13.58 4.02
C VAL A 156 -12.98 14.26 4.27
N LEU A 157 -13.49 14.23 5.51
CA LEU A 157 -14.82 14.77 5.82
C LEU A 157 -14.80 16.29 6.00
N LYS A 158 -13.77 16.84 6.65
CA LYS A 158 -13.64 18.29 6.89
C LYS A 158 -12.77 18.99 5.84
N GLY A 159 -12.06 18.26 4.99
CA GLY A 159 -11.18 18.82 3.96
C GLY A 159 -9.98 19.58 4.50
N ARG A 160 -9.53 19.26 5.72
CA ARG A 160 -8.35 19.87 6.37
C ARG A 160 -7.09 19.10 6.00
N ARG A 161 -5.93 19.64 6.35
CA ARG A 161 -4.63 18.95 6.29
C ARG A 161 -4.25 18.47 7.67
N VAL A 162 -3.61 17.30 7.75
CA VAL A 162 -3.14 16.74 9.03
C VAL A 162 -1.64 16.49 8.92
N PHE A 163 -0.94 16.77 10.04
CA PHE A 163 0.50 16.70 10.11
C PHE A 163 0.98 15.96 11.36
N LEU A 164 2.16 15.32 11.26
CA LEU A 164 2.99 14.99 12.41
C LEU A 164 4.05 16.08 12.58
N ASP A 165 4.15 16.59 13.78
CA ASP A 165 5.21 17.50 14.21
C ASP A 165 6.18 16.73 15.11
N PHE A 166 7.42 16.64 14.65
CA PHE A 166 8.51 16.01 15.41
C PHE A 166 9.35 17.03 16.19
N MET A 167 9.16 18.33 15.95
CA MET A 167 9.92 19.40 16.61
C MET A 167 9.39 19.70 18.02
N HIS A 168 8.08 19.57 18.23
CA HIS A 168 7.43 19.93 19.49
C HIS A 168 6.66 18.72 20.06
N ASN A 169 6.61 18.68 21.38
CA ASN A 169 5.86 17.65 22.09
C ASN A 169 4.34 17.88 21.98
N PRO A 170 3.53 16.81 21.99
CA PRO A 170 2.10 16.93 22.27
C PRO A 170 1.88 17.67 23.60
N SER A 171 0.85 18.51 23.67
CA SER A 171 0.56 19.30 24.88
C SER A 171 0.52 18.48 26.17
N PRO A 172 0.02 17.23 26.21
CA PRO A 172 0.07 16.40 27.42
C PRO A 172 1.46 16.02 27.93
N LEU A 173 2.50 16.17 27.11
CA LEU A 173 3.90 15.98 27.52
C LEU A 173 4.58 17.29 27.95
N VAL A 174 3.88 18.41 27.99
CA VAL A 174 4.46 19.71 28.35
C VAL A 174 3.86 20.20 29.66
N GLU A 175 4.73 20.49 30.61
CA GLU A 175 4.33 21.05 31.91
C GLU A 175 5.29 22.20 32.31
N GLY A 176 4.74 23.39 32.49
CA GLY A 176 5.55 24.57 32.82
C GLY A 176 6.62 24.89 31.75
N GLY A 177 6.38 24.54 30.49
CA GLY A 177 7.33 24.76 29.39
C GLY A 177 8.42 23.67 29.25
N ASN A 178 8.44 22.67 30.12
CA ASN A 178 9.40 21.55 30.07
C ASN A 178 8.70 20.26 29.71
N VAL A 179 9.47 19.28 29.15
CA VAL A 179 8.93 17.95 28.90
C VAL A 179 8.66 17.22 30.21
N SER A 180 7.48 16.60 30.30
CA SER A 180 7.05 15.81 31.46
C SER A 180 6.44 14.50 31.03
N PHE A 181 7.02 13.39 31.42
CA PHE A 181 6.53 12.05 31.12
C PHE A 181 5.59 11.48 32.19
N ARG A 182 5.04 12.32 33.09
CA ARG A 182 4.22 11.86 34.22
C ARG A 182 2.96 11.11 33.81
N TYR A 183 2.37 11.47 32.67
CA TYR A 183 1.19 10.81 32.12
C TYR A 183 1.51 9.58 31.27
N LEU A 184 2.78 9.39 30.94
CA LEU A 184 3.21 8.19 30.23
C LEU A 184 3.20 7.02 31.21
N ALA A 185 2.56 5.93 30.84
CA ALA A 185 2.35 4.79 31.72
C ALA A 185 2.42 3.45 30.99
N GLY A 186 2.55 2.38 31.80
CA GLY A 186 2.56 1.02 31.29
C GLY A 186 3.64 0.81 30.24
N GLU A 187 3.28 0.10 29.19
CA GLU A 187 4.19 -0.33 28.13
C GLU A 187 4.91 0.84 27.43
N ALA A 188 4.22 1.95 27.19
CA ALA A 188 4.83 3.11 26.52
C ALA A 188 5.99 3.70 27.33
N ARG A 189 5.81 3.79 28.65
CA ARG A 189 6.84 4.27 29.56
C ARG A 189 8.02 3.30 29.64
N GLU A 190 7.73 2.03 29.87
CA GLU A 190 8.73 0.97 29.95
C GLU A 190 9.59 0.89 28.67
N TYR A 191 8.94 0.98 27.51
CA TYR A 191 9.64 0.96 26.22
C TYR A 191 10.61 2.12 26.07
N LEU A 192 10.17 3.36 26.35
CA LEU A 192 11.02 4.55 26.21
C LEU A 192 12.14 4.58 27.27
N GLU A 193 11.87 4.12 28.49
CA GLU A 193 12.90 3.98 29.53
C GLU A 193 13.95 2.96 29.14
N ASN A 194 13.56 1.76 28.72
CA ASN A 194 14.47 0.69 28.30
C ASN A 194 15.27 1.08 27.05
N SER A 195 14.66 1.84 26.14
CA SER A 195 15.32 2.39 24.95
C SER A 195 16.18 3.62 25.26
N ARG A 196 16.21 4.13 26.49
CA ARG A 196 16.86 5.39 26.88
C ARG A 196 16.39 6.58 26.03
N ALA A 197 15.13 6.58 25.66
CA ALA A 197 14.52 7.53 24.73
C ALA A 197 13.62 8.57 25.43
N LEU A 198 13.74 8.80 26.74
CA LEU A 198 13.08 9.89 27.44
C LEU A 198 13.83 11.21 27.18
N LEU A 199 13.85 11.66 25.93
CA LEU A 199 14.54 12.85 25.42
C LEU A 199 13.54 14.00 25.20
N ASP A 200 14.06 15.21 25.00
CA ASP A 200 13.25 16.45 25.04
C ASP A 200 12.23 16.56 23.91
N THR A 201 12.56 16.18 22.67
CA THR A 201 11.64 16.31 21.53
C THR A 201 11.33 14.97 20.87
N PRO A 202 10.20 14.86 20.15
CA PRO A 202 9.92 13.68 19.32
C PRO A 202 11.03 13.40 18.30
N TYR A 203 11.63 14.44 17.71
CA TYR A 203 12.73 14.31 16.77
C TYR A 203 13.95 13.66 17.41
N GLU A 204 14.34 14.10 18.60
CA GLU A 204 15.49 13.49 19.32
C GLU A 204 15.20 12.05 19.68
N ARG A 205 13.99 11.74 20.15
CA ARG A 205 13.55 10.38 20.43
C ARG A 205 13.60 9.50 19.16
N LEU A 206 13.08 10.00 18.03
CA LEU A 206 13.10 9.29 16.76
C LEU A 206 14.54 9.07 16.27
N LYS A 207 15.36 10.11 16.28
CA LYS A 207 16.77 10.04 15.87
C LYS A 207 17.56 9.05 16.73
N HIS A 208 17.29 9.02 18.03
CA HIS A 208 17.96 8.10 18.96
C HIS A 208 17.55 6.64 18.73
N MET A 209 16.24 6.37 18.57
CA MET A 209 15.72 5.02 18.42
C MET A 209 15.89 4.48 17.00
N ASN A 210 15.85 5.33 15.99
CA ASN A 210 15.87 4.93 14.59
C ASN A 210 16.41 6.04 13.68
N PRO A 211 17.75 6.25 13.62
CA PRO A 211 18.35 7.29 12.77
C PRO A 211 18.02 7.10 11.28
N SER A 212 17.85 5.86 10.81
CA SER A 212 17.48 5.58 9.42
C SER A 212 16.09 6.13 9.04
N ALA A 213 15.19 6.32 10.02
CA ALA A 213 13.92 6.98 9.79
C ALA A 213 14.10 8.46 9.37
N ILE A 214 15.11 9.13 9.91
CA ILE A 214 15.45 10.49 9.49
C ILE A 214 16.06 10.49 8.08
N GLU A 215 16.97 9.54 7.79
CA GLU A 215 17.64 9.41 6.51
C GLU A 215 16.64 9.19 5.35
N VAL A 216 15.61 8.38 5.57
CA VAL A 216 14.54 8.16 4.57
C VAL A 216 13.93 9.49 4.13
N TYR A 217 13.57 10.37 5.05
CA TYR A 217 12.95 11.65 4.72
C TYR A 217 13.94 12.66 4.17
N SER A 218 15.12 12.78 4.77
CA SER A 218 16.16 13.72 4.30
C SER A 218 16.63 13.42 2.88
N SER A 219 16.72 12.13 2.50
CA SER A 219 17.05 11.73 1.12
C SER A 219 15.97 12.12 0.10
N HIS A 220 14.76 12.43 0.57
CA HIS A 220 13.64 12.93 -0.24
C HIS A 220 13.37 14.42 -0.01
N HIS A 221 14.35 15.16 0.48
CA HIS A 221 14.27 16.62 0.73
C HIS A 221 13.13 17.01 1.70
N ILE A 222 12.93 16.21 2.74
CA ILE A 222 12.01 16.46 3.85
C ILE A 222 12.82 16.48 5.14
N ASP A 223 12.82 17.64 5.82
CA ASP A 223 13.53 17.85 7.07
C ASP A 223 12.59 17.76 8.27
N LEU A 224 12.55 16.60 8.94
CA LEU A 224 11.70 16.39 10.12
C LEU A 224 12.11 17.24 11.33
N SER A 225 13.26 17.93 11.30
CA SER A 225 13.68 18.87 12.34
C SER A 225 13.24 20.30 12.07
N GLY A 226 12.72 20.61 10.88
CA GLY A 226 12.39 21.97 10.45
C GLY A 226 11.01 22.12 9.81
N GLU A 227 10.34 21.03 9.44
CA GLU A 227 9.02 21.07 8.81
C GLU A 227 8.08 20.00 9.36
N TYR A 228 6.77 20.27 9.27
CA TYR A 228 5.73 19.29 9.58
C TYR A 228 5.62 18.23 8.48
N LEU A 229 5.41 16.99 8.87
CA LEU A 229 5.19 15.89 7.95
C LEU A 229 3.69 15.70 7.69
N GLU A 230 3.23 16.06 6.49
CA GLU A 230 1.83 15.87 6.10
C GLU A 230 1.49 14.38 5.98
N ILE A 231 0.35 14.02 6.58
CA ILE A 231 -0.13 12.64 6.67
C ILE A 231 -1.58 12.50 6.23
N ALA A 232 -1.94 11.26 5.85
CA ALA A 232 -3.32 10.86 5.61
C ALA A 232 -3.52 9.39 5.99
N VAL A 233 -4.78 8.96 6.05
CA VAL A 233 -5.10 7.52 6.03
C VAL A 233 -4.95 7.02 4.61
N CYS A 234 -3.99 6.14 4.39
CA CYS A 234 -3.61 5.64 3.09
C CYS A 234 -3.88 4.15 2.96
N ALA A 235 -4.19 3.70 1.75
CA ALA A 235 -4.22 2.28 1.43
C ALA A 235 -2.82 1.68 1.57
N GLN A 236 -2.73 0.58 2.32
CA GLN A 236 -1.47 -0.02 2.76
C GLN A 236 -1.22 -1.40 2.16
N HIS A 237 -2.28 -2.19 2.00
CA HIS A 237 -2.18 -3.57 1.55
C HIS A 237 -3.55 -4.07 1.10
N ASN A 238 -3.57 -4.86 0.02
CA ASN A 238 -4.75 -5.62 -0.39
C ASN A 238 -4.69 -7.04 0.20
N ASN A 239 -5.71 -7.42 0.96
CA ASN A 239 -5.86 -8.79 1.44
C ASN A 239 -6.50 -9.68 0.37
N GLY A 240 -7.35 -9.08 -0.47
CA GLY A 240 -7.93 -9.71 -1.64
C GLY A 240 -7.00 -9.71 -2.85
N GLY A 241 -7.33 -10.51 -3.84
CA GLY A 241 -6.57 -10.66 -5.07
C GLY A 241 -7.01 -11.87 -5.88
N ILE A 242 -6.16 -12.35 -6.75
CA ILE A 242 -6.43 -13.54 -7.57
C ILE A 242 -6.50 -14.78 -6.67
N GLY A 243 -7.55 -15.57 -6.87
CA GLY A 243 -7.73 -16.84 -6.18
C GLY A 243 -6.73 -17.88 -6.64
N GLY A 244 -6.11 -18.57 -5.69
CA GLY A 244 -5.22 -19.70 -5.95
C GLY A 244 -5.62 -20.93 -5.15
N ASN A 245 -5.15 -22.11 -5.60
CA ASN A 245 -5.21 -23.34 -4.86
C ASN A 245 -4.06 -23.43 -3.82
N GLN A 246 -3.89 -24.55 -3.15
CA GLN A 246 -2.81 -24.75 -2.18
C GLN A 246 -1.38 -24.62 -2.74
N TRP A 247 -1.23 -24.52 -4.05
CA TRP A 247 0.04 -24.35 -4.78
C TRP A 247 0.14 -22.98 -5.44
N TRP A 248 -0.75 -22.06 -5.13
CA TRP A 248 -0.87 -20.72 -5.73
C TRP A 248 -1.23 -20.72 -7.23
N GLU A 249 -1.61 -21.86 -7.81
CA GLU A 249 -2.15 -21.92 -9.15
C GLU A 249 -3.59 -21.41 -9.17
N SER A 250 -3.91 -20.52 -10.10
CA SER A 250 -5.25 -19.97 -10.28
C SER A 250 -6.21 -21.01 -10.89
N ASN A 251 -7.45 -20.60 -11.22
CA ASN A 251 -8.37 -21.39 -12.02
C ASN A 251 -7.93 -21.52 -13.51
N ILE A 252 -6.92 -20.75 -13.92
CA ILE A 252 -6.27 -20.89 -15.24
C ILE A 252 -5.01 -21.73 -15.00
N ARG A 253 -4.94 -22.89 -15.63
CA ARG A 253 -3.77 -23.77 -15.50
C ARG A 253 -2.50 -23.05 -15.97
N HIS A 254 -1.38 -23.37 -15.36
CA HIS A 254 -0.07 -22.78 -15.63
C HIS A 254 0.05 -21.27 -15.29
N LEU A 255 -0.96 -20.69 -14.61
CA LEU A 255 -0.93 -19.30 -14.12
C LEU A 255 -0.90 -19.27 -12.58
N PHE A 256 0.20 -18.79 -12.03
CA PHE A 256 0.47 -18.71 -10.60
C PHE A 256 0.51 -17.26 -10.15
N ALA A 257 -0.44 -16.84 -9.33
CA ALA A 257 -0.41 -15.52 -8.70
C ALA A 257 0.32 -15.62 -7.36
N VAL A 258 1.44 -14.91 -7.18
CA VAL A 258 2.26 -14.96 -5.96
C VAL A 258 2.50 -13.56 -5.38
N GLY A 259 2.72 -13.51 -4.07
CA GLY A 259 2.80 -12.24 -3.35
C GLY A 259 1.42 -11.60 -3.14
N GLU A 260 1.37 -10.30 -3.03
CA GLU A 260 0.15 -9.57 -2.67
C GLU A 260 -0.95 -9.61 -3.75
N VAL A 261 -0.62 -9.88 -4.99
CA VAL A 261 -1.62 -10.08 -6.06
C VAL A 261 -2.51 -11.30 -5.82
N ASN A 262 -2.10 -12.22 -4.94
CA ASN A 262 -2.88 -13.39 -4.55
C ASN A 262 -3.82 -13.08 -3.38
N GLY A 263 -5.10 -13.43 -3.50
CA GLY A 263 -6.14 -13.22 -2.48
C GLY A 263 -6.06 -14.17 -1.27
N SER A 264 -4.85 -14.51 -0.80
CA SER A 264 -4.63 -15.47 0.29
C SER A 264 -4.52 -14.85 1.69
N HIS A 265 -4.66 -13.53 1.83
CA HIS A 265 -4.45 -12.84 3.10
C HIS A 265 -5.70 -12.78 4.01
N GLY A 266 -6.85 -13.28 3.54
CA GLY A 266 -8.10 -13.33 4.31
C GLY A 266 -8.73 -11.96 4.52
N ILE A 267 -9.56 -11.85 5.58
CA ILE A 267 -10.23 -10.60 5.97
C ILE A 267 -9.29 -9.72 6.79
N TYR A 268 -8.56 -10.33 7.72
CA TYR A 268 -7.61 -9.65 8.59
C TYR A 268 -6.23 -10.28 8.45
N ARG A 269 -5.23 -9.46 8.15
CA ARG A 269 -3.84 -9.89 8.02
C ARG A 269 -3.01 -9.26 9.15
N PRO A 270 -2.39 -10.04 10.03
CA PRO A 270 -1.46 -9.52 11.04
C PRO A 270 -0.24 -8.84 10.42
N GLY A 271 0.31 -7.85 11.11
CA GLY A 271 1.56 -7.20 10.71
C GLY A 271 2.68 -8.22 10.45
N GLY A 272 3.51 -7.97 9.44
CA GLY A 272 4.64 -8.84 9.06
C GLY A 272 4.27 -10.08 8.24
N SER A 273 3.03 -10.58 8.30
CA SER A 273 2.66 -11.83 7.62
C SER A 273 2.55 -11.72 6.09
N ALA A 274 2.47 -10.51 5.53
CA ALA A 274 2.39 -10.31 4.08
C ALA A 274 3.62 -10.87 3.35
N LEU A 275 4.81 -10.48 3.80
CA LEU A 275 6.06 -10.98 3.22
C LEU A 275 6.21 -12.49 3.40
N ASN A 276 5.86 -13.00 4.58
CA ASN A 276 5.92 -14.44 4.85
C ASN A 276 4.97 -15.22 3.92
N ALA A 277 3.73 -14.77 3.75
CA ALA A 277 2.77 -15.40 2.83
C ALA A 277 3.27 -15.37 1.37
N GLY A 278 3.87 -14.24 0.93
CA GLY A 278 4.46 -14.12 -0.39
C GLY A 278 5.60 -15.09 -0.63
N GLN A 279 6.53 -15.21 0.32
CA GLN A 279 7.67 -16.14 0.23
C GLN A 279 7.22 -17.60 0.23
N VAL A 280 6.32 -17.98 1.13
CA VAL A 280 5.76 -19.34 1.18
C VAL A 280 5.04 -19.66 -0.13
N GLY A 281 4.25 -18.74 -0.66
CA GLY A 281 3.54 -18.89 -1.92
C GLY A 281 4.49 -19.10 -3.10
N ALA A 282 5.54 -18.30 -3.20
CA ALA A 282 6.55 -18.42 -4.24
C ALA A 282 7.29 -19.78 -4.19
N ILE A 283 7.69 -20.21 -3.00
CA ILE A 283 8.34 -21.52 -2.82
C ILE A 283 7.41 -22.66 -3.23
N ARG A 284 6.14 -22.63 -2.78
CA ARG A 284 5.18 -23.69 -3.11
C ARG A 284 4.86 -23.73 -4.60
N ALA A 285 4.64 -22.58 -5.23
CA ALA A 285 4.43 -22.48 -6.67
C ALA A 285 5.63 -23.06 -7.45
N SER A 286 6.85 -22.64 -7.07
CA SER A 286 8.08 -23.14 -7.71
C SER A 286 8.24 -24.66 -7.57
N GLN A 287 8.01 -25.21 -6.38
CA GLN A 287 8.08 -26.65 -6.14
C GLN A 287 7.04 -27.42 -6.97
N TYR A 288 5.84 -26.86 -7.10
CA TYR A 288 4.79 -27.49 -7.89
C TYR A 288 5.12 -27.47 -9.38
N ILE A 289 5.57 -26.32 -9.90
CA ILE A 289 6.01 -26.18 -11.28
C ILE A 289 7.09 -27.20 -11.63
N VAL A 290 8.15 -27.28 -10.82
CA VAL A 290 9.26 -28.23 -11.08
C VAL A 290 8.80 -29.68 -11.07
N LYS A 291 7.87 -30.05 -10.18
CA LYS A 291 7.42 -31.44 -10.04
C LYS A 291 6.32 -31.85 -11.03
N ARG A 292 5.50 -30.90 -11.48
CA ARG A 292 4.29 -31.20 -12.26
C ARG A 292 4.28 -30.63 -13.66
N TYR A 293 4.95 -29.52 -13.88
CA TYR A 293 4.90 -28.76 -15.12
C TYR A 293 6.29 -28.51 -15.70
N GLY A 294 7.23 -29.39 -15.39
CA GLY A 294 8.53 -29.43 -16.06
C GLY A 294 8.35 -29.81 -17.53
N GLY A 295 9.01 -29.10 -18.42
CA GLY A 295 8.99 -29.35 -19.86
C GLY A 295 9.50 -28.15 -20.62
N GLU A 296 9.84 -28.36 -21.87
CA GLU A 296 10.24 -27.30 -22.77
C GLU A 296 9.01 -26.60 -23.36
N PRO A 297 9.05 -25.26 -23.52
CA PRO A 297 8.00 -24.56 -24.25
C PRO A 297 7.92 -25.09 -25.70
N CYS A 298 6.72 -25.01 -26.27
CA CYS A 298 6.57 -25.39 -27.68
C CYS A 298 7.40 -24.47 -28.60
N SER A 299 7.76 -24.96 -29.78
CA SER A 299 8.49 -24.12 -30.76
C SER A 299 7.68 -22.88 -31.13
N ARG A 300 8.35 -21.86 -31.65
CA ARG A 300 7.71 -20.65 -32.16
C ARG A 300 6.60 -20.95 -33.14
N GLU A 301 6.87 -21.84 -34.08
CA GLU A 301 5.91 -22.23 -35.15
C GLU A 301 4.69 -22.92 -34.55
N GLN A 302 4.90 -23.81 -33.59
CA GLN A 302 3.83 -24.50 -32.90
C GLN A 302 2.99 -23.55 -32.06
N PHE A 303 3.63 -22.58 -31.36
CA PHE A 303 2.93 -21.57 -30.59
C PHE A 303 2.05 -20.69 -31.50
N LEU A 304 2.63 -20.13 -32.54
CA LEU A 304 1.91 -19.28 -33.50
C LEU A 304 0.76 -20.03 -34.18
N SER A 305 0.97 -21.28 -34.59
CA SER A 305 -0.11 -22.08 -35.23
C SER A 305 -1.31 -22.31 -34.31
N ARG A 306 -1.11 -22.30 -32.99
CA ARG A 306 -2.17 -22.53 -32.01
C ARG A 306 -2.84 -21.25 -31.53
N HIS A 307 -2.08 -20.15 -31.44
CA HIS A 307 -2.46 -18.94 -30.73
C HIS A 307 -2.45 -17.66 -31.60
N MET A 308 -2.20 -17.79 -32.92
CA MET A 308 -2.12 -16.59 -33.78
C MET A 308 -3.40 -15.77 -33.74
N LYS A 309 -4.54 -16.44 -33.72
CA LYS A 309 -5.84 -15.76 -33.69
C LYS A 309 -5.99 -14.90 -32.43
N GLU A 310 -5.67 -15.43 -31.25
CA GLU A 310 -5.71 -14.68 -29.98
C GLU A 310 -4.71 -13.51 -29.99
N VAL A 311 -3.50 -13.72 -30.55
CA VAL A 311 -2.49 -12.67 -30.69
C VAL A 311 -2.99 -11.55 -31.61
N GLU A 312 -3.60 -11.89 -32.75
CA GLU A 312 -4.15 -10.92 -33.69
C GLU A 312 -5.33 -10.15 -33.10
N GLU A 313 -6.24 -10.81 -32.36
CA GLU A 313 -7.38 -10.16 -31.70
C GLU A 313 -6.92 -9.14 -30.65
N GLU A 314 -5.96 -9.51 -29.79
CA GLU A 314 -5.45 -8.62 -28.73
C GLU A 314 -4.62 -7.46 -29.31
N THR A 315 -3.76 -7.71 -30.27
CA THR A 315 -2.98 -6.65 -30.92
C THR A 315 -3.88 -5.70 -31.72
N ALA A 316 -4.90 -6.23 -32.43
CA ALA A 316 -5.89 -5.41 -33.12
C ALA A 316 -6.73 -4.56 -32.15
N PHE A 317 -7.03 -5.07 -30.94
CA PHE A 317 -7.67 -4.26 -29.92
C PHE A 317 -6.77 -3.08 -29.50
N GLY A 318 -5.50 -3.34 -29.21
CA GLY A 318 -4.52 -2.30 -28.89
C GLY A 318 -4.39 -1.24 -29.99
N GLU A 319 -4.36 -1.65 -31.26
CA GLU A 319 -4.34 -0.74 -32.41
C GLU A 319 -5.62 0.12 -32.51
N ARG A 320 -6.78 -0.43 -32.22
CA ARG A 320 -8.03 0.37 -32.17
C ARG A 320 -8.00 1.42 -31.07
N VAL A 321 -7.49 1.07 -29.88
CA VAL A 321 -7.34 2.01 -28.76
C VAL A 321 -6.37 3.14 -29.15
N LEU A 322 -5.25 2.83 -29.76
CA LEU A 322 -4.26 3.82 -30.22
C LEU A 322 -4.85 4.78 -31.25
N ARG A 323 -5.52 4.24 -32.27
CA ARG A 323 -6.19 5.07 -33.30
C ARG A 323 -7.34 5.91 -32.76
N GLY A 324 -8.12 5.37 -31.83
CA GLY A 324 -9.20 6.10 -31.16
C GLY A 324 -8.70 7.23 -30.25
N SER A 325 -7.41 7.21 -29.86
CA SER A 325 -6.77 8.26 -29.07
C SER A 325 -6.08 9.33 -29.92
N GLU A 326 -5.96 9.19 -31.24
CA GLU A 326 -5.40 10.18 -32.12
C GLU A 326 -6.26 11.47 -32.07
N GLY A 327 -5.62 12.57 -31.63
CA GLY A 327 -6.31 13.85 -31.44
C GLY A 327 -7.08 13.99 -30.12
N CYS A 328 -7.14 12.95 -29.31
CA CYS A 328 -7.71 12.99 -27.96
C CYS A 328 -6.55 13.01 -26.94
N MET A 329 -6.31 14.15 -26.33
CA MET A 329 -5.43 14.27 -25.17
C MET A 329 -6.14 13.63 -23.97
N THR A 330 -6.14 12.30 -23.91
CA THR A 330 -6.67 11.60 -22.74
C THR A 330 -5.75 11.91 -21.56
N ASP A 331 -6.23 12.72 -20.64
CA ASP A 331 -5.53 12.96 -19.36
C ASP A 331 -5.61 11.69 -18.48
N VAL A 332 -4.70 10.75 -18.73
CA VAL A 332 -4.61 9.50 -17.97
C VAL A 332 -4.38 9.78 -16.48
N ALA A 333 -3.58 10.79 -16.14
CA ALA A 333 -3.33 11.18 -14.76
C ALA A 333 -4.60 11.71 -14.08
N GLY A 334 -5.36 12.56 -14.78
CA GLY A 334 -6.67 13.05 -14.32
C GLY A 334 -7.69 11.94 -14.15
N GLN A 335 -7.77 11.00 -15.09
CA GLN A 335 -8.67 9.84 -14.98
C GLN A 335 -8.29 8.94 -13.78
N ARG A 336 -7.01 8.67 -13.57
CA ARG A 336 -6.53 7.93 -12.38
C ARG A 336 -6.88 8.66 -11.09
N ARG A 337 -6.71 9.98 -11.05
CA ARG A 337 -7.08 10.80 -9.89
C ARG A 337 -8.59 10.72 -9.61
N LEU A 338 -9.44 10.86 -10.63
CA LEU A 338 -10.89 10.74 -10.49
C LEU A 338 -11.31 9.35 -9.99
N LEU A 339 -10.71 8.30 -10.53
CA LEU A 339 -10.92 6.93 -10.05
C LEU A 339 -10.52 6.79 -8.58
N GLY A 340 -9.33 7.30 -8.22
CA GLY A 340 -8.83 7.27 -6.84
C GLY A 340 -9.77 7.98 -5.86
N ILE A 341 -10.30 9.13 -6.23
CA ILE A 341 -11.30 9.86 -5.42
C ILE A 341 -12.58 9.02 -5.24
N ARG A 342 -13.07 8.38 -6.31
CA ARG A 342 -14.25 7.52 -6.22
C ARG A 342 -14.02 6.32 -5.31
N MET A 343 -12.88 5.65 -5.45
CA MET A 343 -12.51 4.49 -4.62
C MET A 343 -12.31 4.85 -3.15
N THR A 344 -11.90 6.08 -2.84
CA THR A 344 -11.70 6.53 -1.45
C THR A 344 -13.02 6.88 -0.74
N LYS A 345 -14.10 7.15 -1.47
CA LYS A 345 -15.41 7.55 -0.91
C LYS A 345 -16.29 6.37 -0.50
N TYR A 346 -15.96 5.16 -0.87
CA TYR A 346 -16.67 3.92 -0.58
C TYR A 346 -15.79 2.96 0.23
#